data_c5415159b5addbf626f43d4849521095
#
_entry.id   c5415159b5addbf626f43d4849521095
#
_cell.length_a   1.000
_cell.length_b   1.000
_cell.length_c   1.000
_cell.angle_alpha   90.00
_cell.angle_beta   90.00
_cell.angle_gamma   90.00
#
_symmetry.space_group_name_H-M   'P 1'
#
loop_
_entity.id
_entity.type
_entity.pdbx_description
1 polymer ?
#
loop_
_entity_poly.entity_id
_entity_poly.type
_entity_poly.pdbx_seq_one_letter_code
_entity_poly.pdbx_strand_id
1 'polypeptide(L)'
;MPQLFYGAFSGKGRKNVCESTEVVKPEKISQNGRFDDFSAPDFCTEFVKTAISVYIKIHVFFIEARNGVFMNAVTVFCFLSILLVLGKLIRLVVPVLQRLYLPSSVIGGLLGLLIFTFAGKYFPPDVSKTMGKLPGFLINIIFAAIFLGTVTPKLKEVFRMALPQLCMGQMLAWGQYVIGLGLAGLLLVPVFGVNAAMGNLLEIGFEGGHGTVGGMTKTFMDFNWEEGIALGYTVATVGMILGILIGMMLINWALNKGHINSVRTFSERDRSERVGIYEDGKRPSAGRQTVFSDSIDSLAWHIALLGISIFIGYAMLKGLQYCEVALLPESKIRIFTGFPLFPLCMIGGVLVQLVFQGFNANYLIDHGQMQRLSGASLDFLVVAAVSTIRLEAVAANWLPLTIMMAVGLGWSVFLLLVVAPKLFKSAWFECAIAEFGQGLGVTATGLMLLRTVDPENKTVAAASFGYKQLIHEPVMGGGLWTALALTLVFTVGWMPVWLFSIFMLAVWIIVAAVIIRRNRK
;
A
#
# COMPACT_ATOMS: atom_id res chain seq x y z
N MET A 1 -47.98 -12.91 1.81
CA MET A 1 -48.90 -11.76 1.65
C MET A 1 -48.17 -10.66 0.92
N PRO A 2 -48.31 -10.51 -0.36
CA PRO A 2 -47.89 -9.31 -1.06
C PRO A 2 -49.13 -8.71 -1.72
N GLN A 3 -49.57 -7.58 -1.19
CA GLN A 3 -50.53 -6.68 -1.82
C GLN A 3 -50.80 -5.56 -0.80
N LEU A 4 -50.23 -4.40 -1.05
CA LEU A 4 -50.73 -3.08 -0.57
C LEU A 4 -49.61 -2.04 -0.80
N PHE A 5 -49.60 -1.44 -1.97
CA PHE A 5 -49.21 -0.06 -2.23
C PHE A 5 -49.26 0.19 -3.75
N TYR A 6 -50.50 0.18 -4.27
CA TYR A 6 -50.82 0.84 -5.52
C TYR A 6 -52.02 1.74 -5.24
N GLY A 7 -51.80 3.02 -5.31
CA GLY A 7 -52.91 4.00 -5.26
C GLY A 7 -52.46 5.37 -4.83
N ALA A 8 -52.57 6.27 -5.77
CA ALA A 8 -52.53 7.73 -5.68
C ALA A 8 -51.28 8.38 -6.31
N PHE A 9 -51.44 8.66 -7.59
CA PHE A 9 -51.26 10.00 -8.16
C PHE A 9 -51.73 10.01 -9.61
N SER A 10 -53.05 10.18 -9.79
CA SER A 10 -53.67 10.63 -11.03
C SER A 10 -53.84 12.15 -10.94
N GLY A 11 -53.16 12.90 -11.76
CA GLY A 11 -53.25 14.36 -11.85
C GLY A 11 -52.84 14.84 -13.24
N LYS A 12 -53.86 15.17 -14.02
CA LYS A 12 -53.83 15.68 -15.38
C LYS A 12 -52.90 16.88 -15.61
N GLY A 13 -52.23 16.88 -16.75
CA GLY A 13 -52.03 18.10 -17.54
C GLY A 13 -50.58 18.53 -17.72
N ARG A 14 -49.99 18.16 -18.86
CA ARG A 14 -49.41 19.09 -19.87
C ARG A 14 -48.83 18.30 -21.04
N LYS A 15 -49.40 18.58 -22.19
CA LYS A 15 -48.91 18.12 -23.49
C LYS A 15 -47.73 18.98 -23.95
N ASN A 16 -46.91 18.32 -24.78
CA ASN A 16 -45.99 18.90 -25.76
C ASN A 16 -44.67 19.44 -25.20
N VAL A 17 -43.60 18.69 -25.35
CA VAL A 17 -42.38 18.94 -26.15
C VAL A 17 -41.47 17.74 -25.97
N CYS A 18 -41.42 16.81 -26.92
CA CYS A 18 -40.31 15.91 -27.19
C CYS A 18 -40.64 15.11 -28.47
N GLU A 19 -40.39 15.74 -29.58
CA GLU A 19 -40.15 15.01 -30.84
C GLU A 19 -38.68 15.13 -31.18
N SER A 20 -38.11 14.02 -31.61
CA SER A 20 -36.75 13.80 -32.12
C SER A 20 -35.65 13.33 -31.12
N THR A 21 -35.82 12.11 -30.67
CA THR A 21 -34.66 11.21 -30.43
C THR A 21 -35.06 9.87 -31.01
N GLU A 22 -34.47 9.51 -32.14
CA GLU A 22 -34.54 8.15 -32.70
C GLU A 22 -34.05 7.15 -31.65
N VAL A 23 -34.99 6.35 -31.17
CA VAL A 23 -34.71 5.17 -30.34
C VAL A 23 -34.14 4.11 -31.29
N VAL A 24 -32.83 3.99 -31.34
CA VAL A 24 -32.16 2.83 -31.93
C VAL A 24 -32.64 1.59 -31.16
N LYS A 25 -33.44 0.75 -31.81
CA LYS A 25 -33.86 -0.54 -31.29
C LYS A 25 -32.63 -1.38 -31.01
N PRO A 26 -32.52 -2.04 -29.85
CA PRO A 26 -31.45 -2.99 -29.59
C PRO A 26 -31.68 -4.22 -30.50
N GLU A 27 -30.95 -4.30 -31.58
CA GLU A 27 -30.83 -5.54 -32.34
C GLU A 27 -30.12 -6.59 -31.46
N LYS A 28 -30.66 -7.78 -31.51
CA LYS A 28 -30.29 -9.00 -30.85
C LYS A 28 -28.79 -9.12 -30.55
N ILE A 29 -28.39 -8.94 -29.30
CA ILE A 29 -27.11 -9.42 -28.81
C ILE A 29 -27.18 -10.95 -28.79
N SER A 30 -26.47 -11.58 -29.70
CA SER A 30 -26.28 -13.02 -29.77
C SER A 30 -25.68 -13.49 -28.45
N GLN A 31 -26.28 -14.54 -27.84
CA GLN A 31 -25.87 -15.13 -26.56
C GLN A 31 -24.51 -15.87 -26.59
N ASN A 32 -23.68 -15.66 -27.63
CA ASN A 32 -22.36 -16.28 -27.79
C ASN A 32 -21.24 -15.29 -28.16
N GLY A 33 -21.33 -14.05 -27.72
CA GLY A 33 -20.25 -13.07 -27.92
C GLY A 33 -19.03 -13.40 -27.04
N ARG A 34 -18.11 -14.23 -27.53
CA ARG A 34 -16.75 -14.33 -27.00
C ARG A 34 -16.05 -13.01 -27.26
N PHE A 35 -15.31 -12.52 -26.29
CA PHE A 35 -14.44 -11.34 -26.36
C PHE A 35 -13.32 -11.43 -27.43
N ASP A 36 -13.32 -12.49 -28.21
CA ASP A 36 -12.30 -12.81 -29.21
C ASP A 36 -12.47 -12.06 -30.55
N ASP A 37 -13.62 -11.40 -30.78
CA ASP A 37 -13.93 -10.75 -32.06
C ASP A 37 -13.61 -9.23 -32.12
N PHE A 38 -13.03 -8.65 -31.06
CA PHE A 38 -12.62 -7.25 -31.10
C PHE A 38 -11.16 -7.13 -31.56
N SER A 39 -10.95 -6.56 -32.76
CA SER A 39 -9.62 -6.20 -33.22
C SER A 39 -9.05 -5.06 -32.35
N ALA A 40 -7.82 -5.20 -31.89
CA ALA A 40 -7.16 -4.23 -31.00
C ALA A 40 -7.15 -2.77 -31.55
N PRO A 41 -7.06 -2.50 -32.86
CA PRO A 41 -7.08 -1.16 -33.42
C PRO A 41 -8.44 -0.45 -33.29
N ASP A 42 -9.57 -1.16 -33.48
CA ASP A 42 -10.92 -0.56 -33.42
C ASP A 42 -11.29 -0.21 -31.99
N PHE A 43 -10.93 -1.09 -31.05
CA PHE A 43 -11.13 -0.84 -29.62
C PHE A 43 -10.34 0.39 -29.13
N CYS A 44 -9.08 0.55 -29.57
CA CYS A 44 -8.27 1.72 -29.20
C CYS A 44 -8.86 3.02 -29.75
N THR A 45 -9.39 3.02 -30.97
CA THR A 45 -9.94 4.23 -31.61
C THR A 45 -11.24 4.65 -30.97
N GLU A 46 -12.15 3.73 -30.68
CA GLU A 46 -13.40 3.96 -29.96
C GLU A 46 -13.13 4.34 -28.50
N PHE A 47 -12.18 3.70 -27.86
CA PHE A 47 -11.74 4.02 -26.51
C PHE A 47 -11.19 5.44 -26.38
N VAL A 48 -10.33 5.88 -27.32
CA VAL A 48 -9.78 7.24 -27.33
C VAL A 48 -10.90 8.28 -27.56
N LYS A 49 -11.84 8.04 -28.46
CA LYS A 49 -13.00 8.93 -28.67
C LYS A 49 -13.88 9.00 -27.43
N THR A 50 -14.16 7.85 -26.81
CA THR A 50 -14.94 7.79 -25.57
C THR A 50 -14.21 8.47 -24.42
N ALA A 51 -12.91 8.27 -24.27
CA ALA A 51 -12.08 8.93 -23.26
C ALA A 51 -12.05 10.46 -23.45
N ILE A 52 -11.95 10.96 -24.69
CA ILE A 52 -12.03 12.39 -24.99
C ILE A 52 -13.43 12.93 -24.69
N SER A 53 -14.50 12.23 -25.05
CA SER A 53 -15.89 12.64 -24.75
C SER A 53 -16.16 12.66 -23.23
N VAL A 54 -15.65 11.65 -22.51
CA VAL A 54 -15.71 11.59 -21.04
C VAL A 54 -14.88 12.72 -20.44
N TYR A 55 -13.69 13.00 -20.97
CA TYR A 55 -12.85 14.12 -20.55
C TYR A 55 -13.57 15.47 -20.68
N ILE A 56 -14.23 15.75 -21.82
CA ILE A 56 -14.98 16.98 -22.03
C ILE A 56 -16.17 17.09 -21.06
N LYS A 57 -16.91 15.99 -20.84
CA LYS A 57 -18.04 15.96 -19.89
C LYS A 57 -17.57 16.12 -18.44
N ILE A 58 -16.45 15.51 -18.08
CA ILE A 58 -15.79 15.69 -16.78
C ILE A 58 -15.37 17.15 -16.60
N HIS A 59 -14.82 17.78 -17.62
CA HIS A 59 -14.39 19.19 -17.57
C HIS A 59 -15.58 20.13 -17.31
N VAL A 60 -16.73 19.89 -17.95
CA VAL A 60 -17.99 20.65 -17.71
C VAL A 60 -18.49 20.41 -16.28
N PHE A 61 -18.49 19.16 -15.80
CA PHE A 61 -18.90 18.81 -14.44
C PHE A 61 -18.04 19.51 -13.36
N PHE A 62 -16.72 19.61 -13.57
CA PHE A 62 -15.82 20.28 -12.63
C PHE A 62 -15.97 21.81 -12.63
N ILE A 63 -16.41 22.42 -13.73
CA ILE A 63 -16.69 23.86 -13.77
C ILE A 63 -17.94 24.20 -12.93
N GLU A 64 -18.95 23.34 -12.91
CA GLU A 64 -20.17 23.52 -12.10
C GLU A 64 -19.95 23.20 -10.60
N ALA A 65 -18.99 22.34 -10.25
CA ALA A 65 -18.71 21.91 -8.87
C ALA A 65 -17.99 22.96 -8.00
N ARG A 66 -17.90 24.21 -8.42
CA ARG A 66 -17.05 25.27 -7.81
C ARG A 66 -17.49 25.76 -6.42
N ASN A 67 -18.61 25.29 -5.87
CA ASN A 67 -19.22 25.86 -4.67
C ASN A 67 -19.46 24.81 -3.55
N GLY A 68 -18.51 24.65 -2.63
CA GLY A 68 -18.73 24.05 -1.31
C GLY A 68 -17.84 22.87 -0.91
N VAL A 69 -17.53 22.75 0.37
CA VAL A 69 -16.67 21.69 0.95
C VAL A 69 -17.21 20.28 0.70
N PHE A 70 -18.53 20.10 0.72
CA PHE A 70 -19.19 18.81 0.45
C PHE A 70 -19.00 18.36 -1.00
N MET A 71 -19.11 19.30 -1.94
CA MET A 71 -18.87 19.02 -3.37
C MET A 71 -17.43 18.63 -3.63
N ASN A 72 -16.45 19.15 -2.87
CA ASN A 72 -15.05 18.75 -3.00
C ASN A 72 -14.82 17.27 -2.68
N ALA A 73 -15.47 16.72 -1.66
CA ALA A 73 -15.34 15.29 -1.29
C ALA A 73 -15.94 14.39 -2.38
N VAL A 74 -17.13 14.73 -2.89
CA VAL A 74 -17.76 13.99 -4.00
C VAL A 74 -16.90 14.05 -5.26
N THR A 75 -16.41 15.24 -5.62
CA THR A 75 -15.55 15.48 -6.78
C THR A 75 -14.27 14.64 -6.70
N VAL A 76 -13.60 14.63 -5.53
CA VAL A 76 -12.39 13.83 -5.29
C VAL A 76 -12.69 12.35 -5.41
N PHE A 77 -13.78 11.87 -4.81
CA PHE A 77 -14.17 10.46 -4.91
C PHE A 77 -14.42 10.03 -6.36
N CYS A 78 -15.19 10.83 -7.13
CA CYS A 78 -15.45 10.57 -8.54
C CYS A 78 -14.15 10.56 -9.36
N PHE A 79 -13.27 11.54 -9.15
CA PHE A 79 -12.00 11.64 -9.87
C PHE A 79 -11.09 10.44 -9.59
N LEU A 80 -10.90 10.06 -8.32
CA LEU A 80 -10.12 8.89 -7.94
C LEU A 80 -10.71 7.60 -8.53
N SER A 81 -12.04 7.46 -8.51
CA SER A 81 -12.72 6.29 -9.08
C SER A 81 -12.49 6.19 -10.59
N ILE A 82 -12.56 7.32 -11.31
CA ILE A 82 -12.25 7.38 -12.74
C ILE A 82 -10.80 7.00 -13.00
N LEU A 83 -9.85 7.56 -12.25
CA LEU A 83 -8.42 7.24 -12.40
C LEU A 83 -8.15 5.75 -12.14
N LEU A 84 -8.79 5.17 -11.13
CA LEU A 84 -8.64 3.76 -10.80
C LEU A 84 -9.15 2.84 -11.94
N VAL A 85 -10.34 3.17 -12.49
CA VAL A 85 -10.91 2.46 -13.64
C VAL A 85 -10.03 2.62 -14.88
N LEU A 86 -9.60 3.84 -15.20
CA LEU A 86 -8.70 4.10 -16.34
C LEU A 86 -7.37 3.36 -16.17
N GLY A 87 -6.78 3.36 -14.96
CA GLY A 87 -5.58 2.60 -14.66
C GLY A 87 -5.76 1.11 -14.91
N LYS A 88 -6.93 0.54 -14.55
CA LYS A 88 -7.27 -0.85 -14.87
C LYS A 88 -7.41 -1.08 -16.38
N LEU A 89 -8.11 -0.21 -17.08
CA LEU A 89 -8.29 -0.32 -18.54
C LEU A 89 -6.97 -0.20 -19.29
N ILE A 90 -6.11 0.76 -18.95
CA ILE A 90 -4.77 0.91 -19.53
C ILE A 90 -3.95 -0.37 -19.30
N ARG A 91 -3.99 -0.92 -18.08
CA ARG A 91 -3.29 -2.18 -17.78
C ARG A 91 -3.80 -3.35 -18.61
N LEU A 92 -5.10 -3.40 -18.94
CA LEU A 92 -5.68 -4.45 -19.79
C LEU A 92 -5.15 -4.39 -21.24
N VAL A 93 -4.91 -3.18 -21.75
CA VAL A 93 -4.54 -2.95 -23.15
C VAL A 93 -3.02 -2.97 -23.35
N VAL A 94 -2.22 -2.55 -22.34
CA VAL A 94 -0.77 -2.36 -22.47
C VAL A 94 0.00 -3.57 -21.89
N PRO A 95 0.52 -4.49 -22.74
CA PRO A 95 1.18 -5.72 -22.26
C PRO A 95 2.45 -5.46 -21.44
N VAL A 96 3.15 -4.34 -21.69
CA VAL A 96 4.36 -3.98 -20.93
C VAL A 96 4.01 -3.76 -19.45
N LEU A 97 2.90 -3.07 -19.14
CA LEU A 97 2.46 -2.82 -17.77
C LEU A 97 2.03 -4.12 -17.06
N GLN A 98 1.49 -5.09 -17.84
CA GLN A 98 1.17 -6.43 -17.33
C GLN A 98 2.45 -7.21 -16.99
N ARG A 99 3.47 -7.15 -17.86
CA ARG A 99 4.78 -7.79 -17.65
C ARG A 99 5.52 -7.20 -16.45
N LEU A 100 5.37 -5.89 -16.22
CA LEU A 100 5.91 -5.18 -15.07
C LEU A 100 5.08 -5.38 -13.79
N TYR A 101 3.98 -6.13 -13.84
CA TYR A 101 3.07 -6.37 -12.71
C TYR A 101 2.58 -5.10 -11.99
N LEU A 102 2.64 -3.94 -12.66
CA LEU A 102 2.24 -2.68 -12.04
C LEU A 102 0.77 -2.73 -11.60
N PRO A 103 0.47 -2.37 -10.33
CA PRO A 103 -0.90 -2.23 -9.87
C PRO A 103 -1.67 -1.17 -10.67
N SER A 104 -2.95 -1.42 -10.90
CA SER A 104 -3.82 -0.46 -11.61
C SER A 104 -3.92 0.88 -10.87
N SER A 105 -3.84 0.87 -9.55
CA SER A 105 -3.80 2.06 -8.71
C SER A 105 -2.58 2.94 -8.97
N VAL A 106 -1.40 2.34 -9.17
CA VAL A 106 -0.19 3.10 -9.53
C VAL A 106 -0.31 3.70 -10.92
N ILE A 107 -0.82 2.94 -11.89
CA ILE A 107 -1.04 3.44 -13.26
C ILE A 107 -2.05 4.59 -13.25
N GLY A 108 -3.16 4.45 -12.51
CA GLY A 108 -4.15 5.51 -12.31
C GLY A 108 -3.55 6.74 -11.61
N GLY A 109 -2.70 6.52 -10.59
CA GLY A 109 -1.98 7.58 -9.90
C GLY A 109 -1.02 8.35 -10.81
N LEU A 110 -0.23 7.65 -11.65
CA LEU A 110 0.65 8.28 -12.63
C LEU A 110 -0.13 9.08 -13.68
N LEU A 111 -1.28 8.54 -14.13
CA LEU A 111 -2.18 9.29 -15.00
C LEU A 111 -2.70 10.57 -14.33
N GLY A 112 -3.10 10.48 -13.06
CA GLY A 112 -3.51 11.63 -12.25
C GLY A 112 -2.39 12.66 -12.09
N LEU A 113 -1.16 12.20 -11.85
CA LEU A 113 0.03 13.05 -11.78
C LEU A 113 0.26 13.81 -13.09
N LEU A 114 0.17 13.14 -14.24
CA LEU A 114 0.25 13.79 -15.54
C LEU A 114 -0.87 14.82 -15.74
N ILE A 115 -2.11 14.47 -15.39
CA ILE A 115 -3.25 15.40 -15.47
C ILE A 115 -3.01 16.65 -14.60
N PHE A 116 -2.58 16.49 -13.35
CA PHE A 116 -2.32 17.64 -12.48
C PHE A 116 -1.11 18.45 -12.94
N THR A 117 -0.08 17.83 -13.51
CA THR A 117 1.10 18.53 -14.02
C THR A 117 0.74 19.43 -15.22
N PHE A 118 -0.03 18.92 -16.20
CA PHE A 118 -0.33 19.64 -17.43
C PHE A 118 -1.64 20.41 -17.39
N ALA A 119 -2.62 19.94 -16.64
CA ALA A 119 -3.96 20.50 -16.60
C ALA A 119 -4.40 20.95 -15.20
N GLY A 120 -3.50 20.94 -14.21
CA GLY A 120 -3.81 21.27 -12.80
C GLY A 120 -4.46 22.64 -12.60
N LYS A 121 -4.11 23.62 -13.47
CA LYS A 121 -4.72 24.96 -13.45
C LYS A 121 -6.23 25.00 -13.70
N TYR A 122 -6.78 23.94 -14.30
CA TYR A 122 -8.21 23.83 -14.58
C TYR A 122 -9.00 23.20 -13.42
N PHE A 123 -8.31 22.64 -12.43
CA PHE A 123 -8.94 22.03 -11.25
C PHE A 123 -9.00 23.03 -10.10
N PRO A 124 -10.06 23.00 -9.28
CA PRO A 124 -10.10 23.79 -8.05
C PRO A 124 -8.92 23.40 -7.13
N PRO A 125 -8.20 24.38 -6.53
CA PRO A 125 -7.06 24.09 -5.66
C PRO A 125 -7.39 23.16 -4.49
N ASP A 126 -8.62 23.19 -4.01
CA ASP A 126 -9.09 22.37 -2.91
C ASP A 126 -9.18 20.87 -3.25
N VAL A 127 -9.34 20.51 -4.53
CA VAL A 127 -9.37 19.11 -4.98
C VAL A 127 -8.00 18.45 -4.70
N SER A 128 -6.92 19.08 -5.15
CA SER A 128 -5.56 18.56 -4.90
C SER A 128 -5.23 18.50 -3.41
N LYS A 129 -5.59 19.53 -2.62
CA LYS A 129 -5.40 19.55 -1.17
C LYS A 129 -6.18 18.44 -0.46
N THR A 130 -7.44 18.21 -0.87
CA THR A 130 -8.29 17.15 -0.28
C THR A 130 -7.76 15.78 -0.66
N MET A 131 -7.34 15.56 -1.92
CA MET A 131 -6.69 14.32 -2.35
C MET A 131 -5.42 14.04 -1.54
N GLY A 132 -4.57 15.05 -1.32
CA GLY A 132 -3.33 14.89 -0.55
C GLY A 132 -3.54 14.51 0.93
N LYS A 133 -4.74 14.73 1.50
CA LYS A 133 -5.08 14.31 2.88
C LYS A 133 -5.64 12.90 2.98
N LEU A 134 -6.20 12.36 1.89
CA LEU A 134 -6.83 11.02 1.90
C LEU A 134 -5.88 9.89 2.28
N PRO A 135 -4.62 9.85 1.83
CA PRO A 135 -3.68 8.82 2.25
C PRO A 135 -3.53 8.72 3.76
N GLY A 136 -3.43 9.86 4.46
CA GLY A 136 -3.34 9.91 5.92
C GLY A 136 -4.60 9.43 6.65
N PHE A 137 -5.77 9.48 6.02
CA PHE A 137 -7.00 8.90 6.56
C PHE A 137 -7.10 7.39 6.26
N LEU A 138 -6.91 7.01 5.00
CA LEU A 138 -7.11 5.63 4.53
C LEU A 138 -6.12 4.65 5.16
N ILE A 139 -4.91 5.10 5.49
CA ILE A 139 -3.91 4.26 6.16
C ILE A 139 -4.38 3.76 7.54
N ASN A 140 -5.17 4.55 8.26
CA ASN A 140 -5.70 4.13 9.56
C ASN A 140 -6.63 2.92 9.42
N ILE A 141 -7.44 2.86 8.34
CA ILE A 141 -8.30 1.72 8.01
C ILE A 141 -7.45 0.48 7.72
N ILE A 142 -6.39 0.65 6.92
CA ILE A 142 -5.49 -0.44 6.53
C ILE A 142 -4.86 -1.06 7.78
N PHE A 143 -4.26 -0.24 8.65
CA PHE A 143 -3.57 -0.73 9.84
C PHE A 143 -4.53 -1.29 10.90
N ALA A 144 -5.70 -0.71 11.09
CA ALA A 144 -6.72 -1.26 11.98
C ALA A 144 -7.20 -2.66 11.53
N ALA A 145 -7.23 -2.94 10.22
CA ALA A 145 -7.72 -4.19 9.65
C ALA A 145 -6.73 -5.36 9.79
N ILE A 146 -5.42 -5.12 9.95
CA ILE A 146 -4.36 -6.14 9.79
C ILE A 146 -4.62 -7.38 10.64
N PHE A 147 -4.96 -7.21 11.91
CA PHE A 147 -5.09 -8.32 12.87
C PHE A 147 -6.54 -8.74 13.15
N LEU A 148 -7.54 -8.01 12.65
CA LEU A 148 -8.95 -8.34 12.85
C LEU A 148 -9.34 -9.61 12.07
N GLY A 149 -10.03 -10.53 12.75
CA GLY A 149 -10.43 -11.83 12.20
C GLY A 149 -9.29 -12.84 12.07
N THR A 150 -8.08 -12.55 12.60
CA THR A 150 -6.98 -13.50 12.62
C THR A 150 -6.96 -14.32 13.90
N VAL A 151 -6.71 -15.63 13.79
CA VAL A 151 -6.41 -16.47 14.95
C VAL A 151 -4.93 -16.33 15.24
N THR A 152 -4.60 -15.74 16.39
CA THR A 152 -3.21 -15.53 16.78
C THR A 152 -2.61 -16.87 17.25
N PRO A 153 -1.63 -17.48 16.53
CA PRO A 153 -0.98 -18.70 16.99
C PRO A 153 -0.13 -18.41 18.24
N LYS A 154 0.26 -19.46 18.97
CA LYS A 154 1.13 -19.28 20.13
C LYS A 154 2.46 -18.64 19.73
N LEU A 155 2.79 -17.52 20.32
CA LEU A 155 3.96 -16.68 19.98
C LEU A 155 5.28 -17.47 19.90
N LYS A 156 5.46 -18.48 20.75
CA LYS A 156 6.64 -19.36 20.75
C LYS A 156 6.77 -20.20 19.47
N GLU A 157 5.65 -20.65 18.90
CA GLU A 157 5.64 -21.44 17.66
C GLU A 157 5.93 -20.54 16.46
N VAL A 158 5.29 -19.36 16.43
CA VAL A 158 5.54 -18.30 15.43
C VAL A 158 7.03 -17.95 15.40
N PHE A 159 7.62 -17.68 16.57
CA PHE A 159 9.02 -17.29 16.66
C PHE A 159 9.97 -18.38 16.15
N ARG A 160 9.70 -19.65 16.49
CA ARG A 160 10.54 -20.77 16.07
C ARG A 160 10.53 -20.99 14.56
N MET A 161 9.36 -20.83 13.92
CA MET A 161 9.21 -21.03 12.47
C MET A 161 9.69 -19.83 11.66
N ALA A 162 9.46 -18.62 12.16
CA ALA A 162 9.76 -17.38 11.46
C ALA A 162 11.16 -16.84 11.73
N LEU A 163 11.93 -17.36 12.67
CA LEU A 163 13.17 -16.72 13.14
C LEU A 163 14.19 -16.39 12.03
N PRO A 164 14.53 -17.28 11.08
CA PRO A 164 15.45 -16.93 9.99
C PRO A 164 14.87 -15.85 9.09
N GLN A 165 13.57 -15.93 8.79
CA GLN A 165 12.85 -14.96 7.98
C GLN A 165 12.79 -13.60 8.68
N LEU A 166 12.46 -13.58 9.97
CA LEU A 166 12.45 -12.39 10.81
C LEU A 166 13.83 -11.75 10.87
N CYS A 167 14.88 -12.57 11.04
CA CYS A 167 16.26 -12.10 11.08
C CYS A 167 16.63 -11.38 9.78
N MET A 168 16.27 -11.94 8.62
CA MET A 168 16.53 -11.31 7.32
C MET A 168 15.76 -10.00 7.16
N GLY A 169 14.46 -9.99 7.46
CA GLY A 169 13.64 -8.78 7.37
C GLY A 169 14.13 -7.67 8.30
N GLN A 170 14.48 -8.01 9.53
CA GLN A 170 15.04 -7.04 10.49
C GLN A 170 16.40 -6.49 10.05
N MET A 171 17.30 -7.35 9.51
CA MET A 171 18.57 -6.88 8.96
C MET A 171 18.36 -5.96 7.76
N LEU A 172 17.33 -6.23 6.94
CA LEU A 172 16.98 -5.40 5.79
C LEU A 172 16.51 -4.03 6.27
N ALA A 173 15.53 -3.96 7.16
CA ALA A 173 14.95 -2.71 7.65
C ALA A 173 15.95 -1.87 8.44
N TRP A 174 16.65 -2.45 9.43
CA TRP A 174 17.67 -1.72 10.19
C TRP A 174 18.84 -1.27 9.31
N GLY A 175 19.21 -2.08 8.30
CA GLY A 175 20.21 -1.68 7.33
C GLY A 175 19.79 -0.49 6.48
N GLN A 176 18.51 -0.38 6.12
CA GLN A 176 17.98 0.79 5.44
C GLN A 176 18.07 2.06 6.30
N TYR A 177 17.81 1.97 7.62
CA TYR A 177 18.04 3.09 8.54
C TYR A 177 19.53 3.45 8.66
N VAL A 178 20.41 2.46 8.83
CA VAL A 178 21.85 2.68 8.95
C VAL A 178 22.40 3.36 7.69
N ILE A 179 22.03 2.86 6.52
CA ILE A 179 22.46 3.40 5.22
C ILE A 179 21.82 4.77 4.99
N GLY A 180 20.50 4.87 5.14
CA GLY A 180 19.77 6.09 4.86
C GLY A 180 20.21 7.25 5.74
N LEU A 181 20.21 7.07 7.06
CA LEU A 181 20.63 8.12 8.02
C LEU A 181 22.13 8.40 7.94
N GLY A 182 22.96 7.36 7.74
CA GLY A 182 24.39 7.52 7.57
C GLY A 182 24.73 8.33 6.32
N LEU A 183 24.16 7.99 5.16
CA LEU A 183 24.32 8.76 3.94
C LEU A 183 23.78 10.18 4.09
N ALA A 184 22.56 10.32 4.64
CA ALA A 184 21.96 11.64 4.84
C ALA A 184 22.86 12.51 5.73
N GLY A 185 23.19 12.06 6.93
CA GLY A 185 23.94 12.87 7.90
C GLY A 185 25.39 13.13 7.54
N LEU A 186 26.09 12.13 6.99
CA LEU A 186 27.54 12.22 6.73
C LEU A 186 27.88 12.75 5.33
N LEU A 187 26.98 12.58 4.35
CA LEU A 187 27.27 12.95 2.96
C LEU A 187 26.24 13.94 2.39
N LEU A 188 24.94 13.60 2.42
CA LEU A 188 23.96 14.36 1.66
C LEU A 188 23.65 15.72 2.27
N VAL A 189 23.60 15.84 3.61
CA VAL A 189 23.42 17.12 4.30
C VAL A 189 24.61 18.05 4.05
N PRO A 190 25.89 17.64 4.27
CA PRO A 190 27.03 18.52 4.03
C PRO A 190 27.21 18.92 2.56
N VAL A 191 26.90 18.04 1.61
CA VAL A 191 27.18 18.27 0.17
C VAL A 191 26.03 18.99 -0.53
N PHE A 192 24.78 18.62 -0.22
CA PHE A 192 23.60 19.08 -0.94
C PHE A 192 22.67 19.96 -0.09
N GLY A 193 22.93 20.14 1.22
CA GLY A 193 22.09 20.93 2.11
C GLY A 193 20.69 20.36 2.34
N VAL A 194 20.47 19.05 2.11
CA VAL A 194 19.16 18.40 2.28
C VAL A 194 18.81 18.22 3.75
N ASN A 195 17.53 17.97 4.05
CA ASN A 195 17.11 17.65 5.40
C ASN A 195 17.64 16.26 5.83
N ALA A 196 18.18 16.15 7.05
CA ALA A 196 18.71 14.89 7.59
C ALA A 196 17.63 13.79 7.68
N ALA A 197 16.35 14.17 7.84
CA ALA A 197 15.22 13.26 7.85
C ALA A 197 15.04 12.52 6.49
N MET A 198 15.68 12.97 5.40
CA MET A 198 15.72 12.27 4.13
C MET A 198 16.21 10.82 4.31
N GLY A 199 17.12 10.56 5.24
CA GLY A 199 17.63 9.23 5.54
C GLY A 199 16.55 8.22 5.97
N ASN A 200 15.48 8.68 6.63
CA ASN A 200 14.36 7.82 7.00
C ASN A 200 13.51 7.40 5.79
N LEU A 201 13.52 8.20 4.70
CA LEU A 201 12.69 7.94 3.53
C LEU A 201 13.03 6.61 2.85
N LEU A 202 14.23 6.06 3.09
CA LEU A 202 14.63 4.79 2.50
C LEU A 202 13.74 3.64 3.02
N GLU A 203 13.61 3.50 4.35
CA GLU A 203 12.75 2.48 4.94
C GLU A 203 11.26 2.85 4.81
N ILE A 204 10.90 4.10 5.10
CA ILE A 204 9.53 4.60 4.99
C ILE A 204 8.96 4.38 3.59
N GLY A 205 9.74 4.65 2.53
CA GLY A 205 9.29 4.54 1.15
C GLY A 205 9.43 3.12 0.60
N PHE A 206 10.53 2.45 0.82
CA PHE A 206 10.80 1.12 0.28
C PHE A 206 9.96 0.05 0.99
N GLU A 207 10.15 -0.13 2.29
CA GLU A 207 9.46 -1.17 3.05
C GLU A 207 8.07 -0.74 3.48
N GLY A 208 7.91 0.50 3.94
CA GLY A 208 6.63 1.06 4.36
C GLY A 208 5.71 1.45 3.20
N GLY A 209 6.26 1.91 2.09
CA GLY A 209 5.54 2.25 0.86
C GLY A 209 4.63 3.47 0.97
N HIS A 210 3.75 3.61 -0.03
CA HIS A 210 2.83 4.75 -0.15
C HIS A 210 1.93 4.93 1.07
N GLY A 211 1.52 3.81 1.70
CA GLY A 211 0.69 3.83 2.89
C GLY A 211 1.36 4.53 4.06
N THR A 212 2.58 4.13 4.36
CA THR A 212 3.37 4.68 5.47
C THR A 212 3.70 6.15 5.25
N VAL A 213 4.13 6.52 4.03
CA VAL A 213 4.35 7.94 3.67
C VAL A 213 3.07 8.76 3.87
N GLY A 214 1.92 8.23 3.42
CA GLY A 214 0.61 8.86 3.61
C GLY A 214 0.23 9.03 5.07
N GLY A 215 0.50 8.00 5.89
CA GLY A 215 0.29 8.05 7.33
C GLY A 215 1.13 9.10 8.05
N MET A 216 2.32 9.36 7.54
CA MET A 216 3.27 10.34 8.09
C MET A 216 3.10 11.75 7.56
N THR A 217 2.15 12.00 6.64
CA THR A 217 1.91 13.32 6.06
C THR A 217 1.80 14.41 7.13
N LYS A 218 1.04 14.14 8.21
CA LYS A 218 0.90 15.07 9.33
C LYS A 218 2.25 15.33 10.03
N THR A 219 3.04 14.29 10.28
CA THR A 219 4.36 14.40 10.90
C THR A 219 5.30 15.29 10.08
N PHE A 220 5.34 15.07 8.75
CA PHE A 220 6.13 15.93 7.85
C PHE A 220 5.69 17.39 7.91
N MET A 221 4.37 17.66 7.95
CA MET A 221 3.82 19.03 8.04
C MET A 221 4.11 19.67 9.41
N ASP A 222 3.91 18.94 10.51
CA ASP A 222 4.15 19.43 11.87
C ASP A 222 5.62 19.84 12.10
N PHE A 223 6.56 19.21 11.38
CA PHE A 223 7.99 19.56 11.40
C PHE A 223 8.43 20.45 10.24
N ASN A 224 7.49 21.07 9.50
CA ASN A 224 7.74 22.00 8.39
C ASN A 224 8.62 21.41 7.27
N TRP A 225 8.46 20.13 6.99
CA TRP A 225 9.18 19.45 5.89
C TRP A 225 8.21 18.80 4.90
N GLU A 226 7.35 19.61 4.27
CA GLU A 226 6.36 19.14 3.30
C GLU A 226 6.98 18.44 2.07
N GLU A 227 8.20 18.80 1.69
CA GLU A 227 8.93 18.15 0.60
C GLU A 227 9.12 16.66 0.85
N GLY A 228 9.29 16.25 2.11
CA GLY A 228 9.43 14.86 2.52
C GLY A 228 8.27 13.96 2.06
N ILE A 229 7.08 14.52 1.91
CA ILE A 229 5.90 13.79 1.40
C ILE A 229 6.11 13.38 -0.06
N ALA A 230 6.50 14.34 -0.92
CA ALA A 230 6.73 14.08 -2.34
C ALA A 230 7.93 13.15 -2.56
N LEU A 231 9.03 13.36 -1.81
CA LEU A 231 10.22 12.53 -1.85
C LEU A 231 9.91 11.10 -1.38
N GLY A 232 9.14 10.93 -0.30
CA GLY A 232 8.72 9.64 0.22
C GLY A 232 7.86 8.86 -0.77
N TYR A 233 6.86 9.49 -1.40
CA TYR A 233 6.07 8.85 -2.45
C TYR A 233 6.89 8.49 -3.68
N THR A 234 7.91 9.27 -4.02
CA THR A 234 8.84 8.95 -5.10
C THR A 234 9.66 7.71 -4.76
N VAL A 235 10.22 7.64 -3.54
CA VAL A 235 10.95 6.46 -3.06
C VAL A 235 10.05 5.22 -3.09
N ALA A 236 8.81 5.32 -2.63
CA ALA A 236 7.85 4.22 -2.64
C ALA A 236 7.52 3.73 -4.07
N THR A 237 7.29 4.66 -5.00
CA THR A 237 6.96 4.33 -6.39
C THR A 237 8.15 3.69 -7.11
N VAL A 238 9.32 4.33 -7.01
CA VAL A 238 10.56 3.86 -7.65
C VAL A 238 11.01 2.55 -7.01
N GLY A 239 10.95 2.44 -5.68
CA GLY A 239 11.29 1.23 -4.95
C GLY A 239 10.48 0.02 -5.41
N MET A 240 9.16 0.17 -5.50
CA MET A 240 8.27 -0.89 -5.97
C MET A 240 8.60 -1.31 -7.42
N ILE A 241 8.81 -0.35 -8.34
CA ILE A 241 9.16 -0.64 -9.73
C ILE A 241 10.51 -1.38 -9.80
N LEU A 242 11.54 -0.89 -9.11
CA LEU A 242 12.86 -1.54 -9.04
C LEU A 242 12.80 -2.90 -8.37
N GLY A 243 12.01 -3.04 -7.30
CA GLY A 243 11.78 -4.31 -6.60
C GLY A 243 11.23 -5.38 -7.55
N ILE A 244 10.27 -5.02 -8.38
CA ILE A 244 9.70 -5.94 -9.38
C ILE A 244 10.71 -6.24 -10.49
N LEU A 245 11.30 -5.22 -11.10
CA LEU A 245 12.22 -5.40 -12.24
C LEU A 245 13.46 -6.22 -11.85
N ILE A 246 14.13 -5.81 -10.77
CA ILE A 246 15.35 -6.48 -10.30
C ILE A 246 15.01 -7.82 -9.67
N GLY A 247 13.87 -7.92 -8.97
CA GLY A 247 13.35 -9.19 -8.47
C GLY A 247 13.17 -10.22 -9.57
N MET A 248 12.56 -9.84 -10.70
CA MET A 248 12.42 -10.73 -11.87
C MET A 248 13.77 -11.07 -12.52
N MET A 249 14.73 -10.14 -12.55
CA MET A 249 16.09 -10.43 -13.03
C MET A 249 16.79 -11.43 -12.13
N LEU A 250 16.66 -11.29 -10.80
CA LEU A 250 17.23 -12.21 -9.80
C LEU A 250 16.57 -13.59 -9.87
N ILE A 251 15.26 -13.66 -10.11
CA ILE A 251 14.53 -14.92 -10.33
C ILE A 251 15.09 -15.66 -11.58
N ASN A 252 15.25 -14.95 -12.69
CA ASN A 252 15.84 -15.54 -13.91
C ASN A 252 17.29 -16.00 -13.69
N TRP A 253 18.06 -15.21 -12.93
CA TRP A 253 19.42 -15.61 -12.55
C TRP A 253 19.42 -16.89 -11.70
N ALA A 254 18.54 -16.97 -10.70
CA ALA A 254 18.44 -18.14 -9.81
C ALA A 254 18.00 -19.40 -10.56
N LEU A 255 17.08 -19.27 -11.53
CA LEU A 255 16.66 -20.36 -12.41
C LEU A 255 17.84 -20.88 -13.24
N ASN A 256 18.58 -19.97 -13.89
CA ASN A 256 19.74 -20.33 -14.72
C ASN A 256 20.89 -20.96 -13.91
N LYS A 257 20.98 -20.67 -12.60
CA LYS A 257 21.96 -21.25 -11.69
C LYS A 257 21.47 -22.53 -11.00
N GLY A 258 20.23 -22.95 -11.22
CA GLY A 258 19.65 -24.14 -10.59
C GLY A 258 19.34 -23.97 -9.09
N HIS A 259 19.19 -22.73 -8.63
CA HIS A 259 18.79 -22.46 -7.23
C HIS A 259 17.30 -22.68 -6.97
N ILE A 260 16.51 -22.66 -8.03
CA ILE A 260 15.07 -22.94 -8.04
C ILE A 260 14.73 -23.90 -9.17
N ASN A 261 13.79 -24.81 -8.95
CA ASN A 261 13.48 -25.88 -9.89
C ASN A 261 12.41 -25.51 -10.93
N SER A 262 11.57 -24.56 -10.62
CA SER A 262 10.51 -24.11 -11.53
C SER A 262 10.21 -22.64 -11.31
N VAL A 263 9.95 -21.95 -12.40
CA VAL A 263 9.44 -20.57 -12.40
C VAL A 263 8.24 -20.55 -13.29
N ARG A 264 7.13 -20.05 -12.80
CA ARG A 264 5.98 -19.78 -13.65
C ARG A 264 6.23 -18.48 -14.41
N THR A 265 6.74 -18.61 -15.65
CA THR A 265 7.04 -17.47 -16.49
C THR A 265 5.77 -16.68 -16.84
N PHE A 266 5.93 -15.40 -17.24
CA PHE A 266 4.78 -14.59 -17.65
C PHE A 266 4.01 -15.22 -18.82
N SER A 267 4.71 -15.92 -19.74
CA SER A 267 4.11 -16.61 -20.88
C SER A 267 3.28 -17.84 -20.49
N GLU A 268 3.64 -18.52 -19.40
CA GLU A 268 2.94 -19.71 -18.88
C GLU A 268 1.74 -19.37 -18.02
N ARG A 269 1.57 -18.10 -17.66
CA ARG A 269 0.37 -17.66 -16.95
C ARG A 269 -0.82 -17.58 -17.89
N ASP A 270 -1.97 -18.02 -17.41
CA ASP A 270 -3.24 -17.86 -18.13
C ASP A 270 -3.49 -16.39 -18.47
N ARG A 271 -4.21 -16.15 -19.57
CA ARG A 271 -4.60 -14.80 -19.97
C ARG A 271 -5.31 -14.06 -18.83
N SER A 272 -6.18 -14.76 -18.09
CA SER A 272 -6.91 -14.24 -16.93
C SER A 272 -5.98 -13.68 -15.85
N GLU A 273 -4.91 -14.40 -15.52
CA GLU A 273 -3.91 -13.96 -14.54
C GLU A 273 -3.10 -12.76 -15.04
N ARG A 274 -2.69 -12.77 -16.33
CA ARG A 274 -1.93 -11.65 -16.93
C ARG A 274 -2.72 -10.35 -16.91
N VAL A 275 -3.99 -10.40 -17.33
CA VAL A 275 -4.87 -9.23 -17.33
C VAL A 275 -5.45 -8.93 -15.95
N GLY A 276 -5.38 -9.87 -15.00
CA GLY A 276 -5.91 -9.74 -13.64
C GLY A 276 -7.44 -9.71 -13.60
N ILE A 277 -8.09 -10.60 -14.36
CA ILE A 277 -9.54 -10.81 -14.36
C ILE A 277 -9.78 -12.30 -14.15
N TYR A 278 -10.56 -12.67 -13.14
CA TYR A 278 -10.91 -14.06 -12.88
C TYR A 278 -11.84 -14.59 -13.96
N GLU A 279 -11.62 -15.83 -14.39
CA GLU A 279 -12.55 -16.58 -15.23
C GLU A 279 -13.84 -16.90 -14.46
N ASP A 280 -14.94 -17.05 -15.20
CA ASP A 280 -16.19 -17.51 -14.63
C ASP A 280 -16.01 -18.90 -13.97
N GLY A 281 -16.55 -19.06 -12.77
CA GLY A 281 -16.40 -20.30 -11.99
C GLY A 281 -15.10 -20.42 -11.18
N LYS A 282 -14.07 -19.57 -11.42
CA LYS A 282 -12.81 -19.53 -10.63
C LYS A 282 -12.71 -18.32 -9.71
N ARG A 283 -13.81 -17.61 -9.47
CA ARG A 283 -13.83 -16.41 -8.62
C ARG A 283 -13.73 -16.77 -7.14
N PRO A 284 -12.68 -16.32 -6.43
CA PRO A 284 -12.58 -16.57 -4.99
C PRO A 284 -13.65 -15.77 -4.23
N SER A 285 -14.05 -16.28 -3.07
CA SER A 285 -14.94 -15.53 -2.17
C SER A 285 -14.30 -14.21 -1.72
N ALA A 286 -15.11 -13.17 -1.65
CA ALA A 286 -14.68 -11.86 -1.12
C ALA A 286 -14.66 -11.80 0.42
N GLY A 287 -15.20 -12.81 1.09
CA GLY A 287 -15.39 -12.92 2.53
C GLY A 287 -16.69 -13.66 2.83
N ARG A 288 -16.92 -13.95 4.11
CA ARG A 288 -18.14 -14.61 4.60
C ARG A 288 -19.01 -13.59 5.36
N GLN A 289 -20.32 -13.68 5.18
CA GLN A 289 -21.26 -12.94 6.02
C GLN A 289 -21.26 -13.56 7.43
N THR A 290 -21.02 -12.73 8.43
CA THR A 290 -20.95 -13.15 9.84
C THR A 290 -22.20 -12.79 10.64
N VAL A 291 -23.02 -11.89 10.11
CA VAL A 291 -24.29 -11.44 10.70
C VAL A 291 -25.38 -11.42 9.63
N PHE A 292 -26.62 -11.56 10.03
CA PHE A 292 -27.76 -11.48 9.12
C PHE A 292 -28.05 -10.03 8.75
N SER A 293 -28.32 -9.78 7.46
CA SER A 293 -28.58 -8.44 6.92
C SER A 293 -29.84 -7.78 7.50
N ASP A 294 -30.77 -8.58 8.06
CA ASP A 294 -31.96 -8.07 8.76
C ASP A 294 -31.61 -7.31 10.04
N SER A 295 -30.47 -7.64 10.65
CA SER A 295 -29.94 -6.96 11.85
C SER A 295 -29.02 -5.81 11.46
N ILE A 296 -27.96 -6.12 10.74
CA ILE A 296 -26.98 -5.19 10.20
C ILE A 296 -26.30 -5.84 9.00
N ASP A 297 -25.99 -5.06 7.95
CA ASP A 297 -25.19 -5.56 6.85
C ASP A 297 -23.80 -6.00 7.33
N SER A 298 -23.33 -7.18 6.89
CA SER A 298 -22.06 -7.75 7.35
C SER A 298 -20.86 -6.85 7.06
N LEU A 299 -20.85 -6.14 5.92
CA LEU A 299 -19.79 -5.19 5.60
C LEU A 299 -19.84 -3.95 6.52
N ALA A 300 -21.06 -3.45 6.80
CA ALA A 300 -21.25 -2.33 7.74
C ALA A 300 -20.78 -2.70 9.16
N TRP A 301 -21.03 -3.93 9.60
CA TRP A 301 -20.50 -4.47 10.86
C TRP A 301 -18.97 -4.40 10.91
N HIS A 302 -18.28 -4.88 9.85
CA HIS A 302 -16.83 -4.87 9.79
C HIS A 302 -16.26 -3.44 9.72
N ILE A 303 -16.91 -2.53 9.00
CA ILE A 303 -16.56 -1.09 8.99
C ILE A 303 -16.71 -0.48 10.39
N ALA A 304 -17.76 -0.85 11.14
CA ALA A 304 -17.95 -0.36 12.51
C ALA A 304 -16.85 -0.84 13.45
N LEU A 305 -16.40 -2.11 13.34
CA LEU A 305 -15.26 -2.64 14.10
C LEU A 305 -13.95 -1.91 13.77
N LEU A 306 -13.72 -1.57 12.50
CA LEU A 306 -12.60 -0.72 12.10
C LEU A 306 -12.70 0.66 12.75
N GLY A 307 -13.87 1.26 12.75
CA GLY A 307 -14.13 2.55 13.41
C GLY A 307 -13.80 2.52 14.90
N ILE A 308 -14.22 1.46 15.61
CA ILE A 308 -13.88 1.24 17.02
C ILE A 308 -12.37 1.10 17.21
N SER A 309 -11.69 0.33 16.36
CA SER A 309 -10.24 0.14 16.41
C SER A 309 -9.48 1.46 16.21
N ILE A 310 -9.91 2.28 15.26
CA ILE A 310 -9.35 3.62 15.02
C ILE A 310 -9.62 4.54 16.21
N PHE A 311 -10.82 4.49 16.79
CA PHE A 311 -11.17 5.29 17.98
C PHE A 311 -10.29 4.93 19.18
N ILE A 312 -10.03 3.65 19.42
CA ILE A 312 -9.12 3.19 20.48
C ILE A 312 -7.70 3.75 20.21
N GLY A 313 -7.20 3.64 18.97
CA GLY A 313 -5.90 4.22 18.58
C GLY A 313 -5.84 5.72 18.82
N TYR A 314 -6.91 6.46 18.49
CA TYR A 314 -7.01 7.90 18.72
C TYR A 314 -7.02 8.23 20.23
N ALA A 315 -7.78 7.50 21.03
CA ALA A 315 -7.81 7.66 22.48
C ALA A 315 -6.43 7.39 23.11
N MET A 316 -5.72 6.35 22.63
CA MET A 316 -4.35 6.07 23.04
C MET A 316 -3.39 7.22 22.70
N LEU A 317 -3.45 7.76 21.48
CA LEU A 317 -2.62 8.89 21.08
C LEU A 317 -2.87 10.11 21.98
N LYS A 318 -4.13 10.43 22.24
CA LYS A 318 -4.50 11.53 23.15
C LYS A 318 -4.03 11.29 24.57
N GLY A 319 -4.15 10.07 25.07
CA GLY A 319 -3.63 9.67 26.38
C GLY A 319 -2.10 9.85 26.47
N LEU A 320 -1.36 9.38 25.45
CA LEU A 320 0.10 9.54 25.39
C LEU A 320 0.50 11.01 25.34
N GLN A 321 -0.17 11.84 24.54
CA GLN A 321 0.06 13.29 24.47
C GLN A 321 -0.22 13.95 25.83
N TYR A 322 -1.30 13.58 26.50
CA TYR A 322 -1.63 14.09 27.84
C TYR A 322 -0.56 13.69 28.88
N CYS A 323 -0.16 12.42 28.90
CA CYS A 323 0.89 11.93 29.80
C CYS A 323 2.24 12.63 29.53
N GLU A 324 2.60 12.86 28.27
CA GLU A 324 3.83 13.58 27.91
C GLU A 324 3.84 15.01 28.47
N VAL A 325 2.71 15.73 28.37
CA VAL A 325 2.58 17.08 28.92
C VAL A 325 2.59 17.07 30.45
N ALA A 326 1.91 16.09 31.06
CA ALA A 326 1.80 16.01 32.52
C ALA A 326 3.12 15.60 33.19
N LEU A 327 3.86 14.65 32.59
CA LEU A 327 5.10 14.10 33.16
C LEU A 327 6.34 14.95 32.81
N LEU A 328 6.32 15.65 31.69
CA LEU A 328 7.44 16.43 31.15
C LEU A 328 7.01 17.87 30.83
N PRO A 329 6.47 18.66 31.80
CA PRO A 329 5.87 19.96 31.51
C PRO A 329 6.89 20.97 30.94
N GLU A 330 8.14 20.92 31.39
CA GLU A 330 9.20 21.84 30.98
C GLU A 330 10.01 21.36 29.75
N SER A 331 9.77 20.14 29.28
CA SER A 331 10.47 19.60 28.13
C SER A 331 10.07 20.32 26.84
N LYS A 332 11.09 20.78 26.09
CA LYS A 332 10.92 21.29 24.72
C LYS A 332 10.70 20.15 23.70
N ILE A 333 11.06 18.91 24.07
CA ILE A 333 10.94 17.75 23.21
C ILE A 333 9.53 17.15 23.40
N ARG A 334 8.74 17.12 22.33
CA ARG A 334 7.38 16.55 22.27
C ARG A 334 7.34 15.47 21.22
N ILE A 335 7.45 14.21 21.64
CA ILE A 335 7.52 13.04 20.74
C ILE A 335 6.11 12.72 20.22
N PHE A 336 5.11 12.65 21.12
CA PHE A 336 3.77 12.23 20.74
C PHE A 336 2.93 13.30 20.04
N THR A 337 3.38 14.55 20.01
CA THR A 337 2.71 15.63 19.25
C THR A 337 2.73 15.35 17.75
N GLY A 338 3.89 14.97 17.21
CA GLY A 338 4.06 14.62 15.79
C GLY A 338 3.89 13.12 15.48
N PHE A 339 3.53 12.29 16.46
CA PHE A 339 3.42 10.85 16.26
C PHE A 339 2.17 10.50 15.41
N PRO A 340 2.31 9.72 14.33
CA PRO A 340 1.19 9.37 13.46
C PRO A 340 0.20 8.41 14.14
N LEU A 341 -1.06 8.50 13.73
CA LEU A 341 -2.16 7.75 14.36
C LEU A 341 -2.17 6.25 13.96
N PHE A 342 -1.79 5.92 12.74
CA PHE A 342 -2.03 4.60 12.16
C PHE A 342 -1.38 3.42 12.91
N PRO A 343 -0.17 3.51 13.53
CA PRO A 343 0.36 2.40 14.32
C PRO A 343 -0.47 2.10 15.57
N LEU A 344 -1.08 3.14 16.14
CA LEU A 344 -1.96 2.98 17.29
C LEU A 344 -3.33 2.41 16.89
N CYS A 345 -3.81 2.68 15.67
CA CYS A 345 -4.99 2.02 15.11
C CYS A 345 -4.77 0.51 14.96
N MET A 346 -3.56 0.07 14.60
CA MET A 346 -3.19 -1.34 14.57
C MET A 346 -3.29 -1.96 15.97
N ILE A 347 -2.77 -1.30 16.99
CA ILE A 347 -2.89 -1.75 18.38
C ILE A 347 -4.38 -1.80 18.78
N GLY A 348 -5.17 -0.80 18.38
CA GLY A 348 -6.63 -0.79 18.57
C GLY A 348 -7.29 -2.02 17.96
N GLY A 349 -6.89 -2.40 16.72
CA GLY A 349 -7.37 -3.62 16.06
C GLY A 349 -7.01 -4.89 16.82
N VAL A 350 -5.77 -4.98 17.32
CA VAL A 350 -5.34 -6.11 18.18
C VAL A 350 -6.19 -6.19 19.45
N LEU A 351 -6.44 -5.05 20.13
CA LEU A 351 -7.25 -5.03 21.35
C LEU A 351 -8.69 -5.47 21.09
N VAL A 352 -9.31 -4.98 20.01
CA VAL A 352 -10.65 -5.44 19.58
C VAL A 352 -10.62 -6.96 19.33
N GLN A 353 -9.63 -7.46 18.60
CA GLN A 353 -9.49 -8.91 18.33
C GLN A 353 -9.36 -9.71 19.63
N LEU A 354 -8.54 -9.26 20.57
CA LEU A 354 -8.39 -9.94 21.88
C LEU A 354 -9.68 -9.96 22.70
N VAL A 355 -10.47 -8.89 22.66
CA VAL A 355 -11.79 -8.84 23.31
C VAL A 355 -12.72 -9.90 22.71
N PHE A 356 -12.82 -9.97 21.38
CA PHE A 356 -13.66 -10.98 20.71
C PHE A 356 -13.15 -12.41 20.97
N GLN A 357 -11.85 -12.62 21.08
CA GLN A 357 -11.26 -13.91 21.47
C GLN A 357 -11.63 -14.28 22.91
N GLY A 358 -11.53 -13.32 23.83
CA GLY A 358 -11.88 -13.54 25.25
C GLY A 358 -13.32 -13.96 25.46
N PHE A 359 -14.24 -13.45 24.64
CA PHE A 359 -15.67 -13.82 24.65
C PHE A 359 -16.01 -15.01 23.74
N ASN A 360 -15.02 -15.70 23.14
CA ASN A 360 -15.22 -16.74 22.14
C ASN A 360 -16.09 -16.31 20.93
N ALA A 361 -16.07 -15.03 20.59
CA ALA A 361 -16.90 -14.39 19.56
C ALA A 361 -16.16 -14.16 18.23
N ASN A 362 -15.01 -14.84 17.99
CA ASN A 362 -14.19 -14.69 16.79
C ASN A 362 -14.97 -14.94 15.50
N TYR A 363 -16.01 -15.76 15.54
CA TYR A 363 -16.86 -16.07 14.41
C TYR A 363 -17.63 -14.87 13.85
N LEU A 364 -17.70 -13.76 14.62
CA LEU A 364 -18.34 -12.52 14.20
C LEU A 364 -17.43 -11.63 13.33
N ILE A 365 -16.14 -11.96 13.22
CA ILE A 365 -15.17 -11.19 12.43
C ILE A 365 -14.61 -12.06 11.32
N ASP A 366 -14.88 -11.70 10.06
CA ASP A 366 -14.33 -12.36 8.90
C ASP A 366 -13.08 -11.61 8.39
N HIS A 367 -11.93 -12.28 8.45
CA HIS A 367 -10.66 -11.71 7.99
C HIS A 367 -10.67 -11.40 6.48
N GLY A 368 -11.42 -12.18 5.68
CA GLY A 368 -11.57 -11.93 4.24
C GLY A 368 -12.19 -10.56 3.96
N GLN A 369 -13.26 -10.19 4.69
CA GLN A 369 -13.87 -8.86 4.57
C GLN A 369 -12.91 -7.75 5.02
N MET A 370 -12.18 -7.95 6.13
CA MET A 370 -11.15 -7.00 6.58
C MET A 370 -10.07 -6.78 5.53
N GLN A 371 -9.57 -7.85 4.89
CA GLN A 371 -8.62 -7.75 3.79
C GLN A 371 -9.17 -7.00 2.57
N ARG A 372 -10.47 -7.14 2.25
CA ARG A 372 -11.09 -6.39 1.14
C ARG A 372 -11.20 -4.91 1.44
N LEU A 373 -11.61 -4.55 2.65
CA LEU A 373 -11.66 -3.15 3.12
C LEU A 373 -10.26 -2.51 3.12
N SER A 374 -9.27 -3.23 3.62
CA SER A 374 -7.86 -2.81 3.60
C SER A 374 -7.36 -2.63 2.16
N GLY A 375 -7.59 -3.61 1.28
CA GLY A 375 -7.16 -3.57 -0.12
C GLY A 375 -7.81 -2.43 -0.91
N ALA A 376 -9.12 -2.23 -0.76
CA ALA A 376 -9.83 -1.11 -1.39
C ALA A 376 -9.28 0.24 -0.89
N SER A 377 -9.07 0.37 0.42
CA SER A 377 -8.47 1.58 1.00
C SER A 377 -7.06 1.85 0.45
N LEU A 378 -6.25 0.78 0.26
CA LEU A 378 -4.91 0.89 -0.30
C LEU A 378 -4.94 1.37 -1.76
N ASP A 379 -5.83 0.84 -2.59
CA ASP A 379 -5.92 1.25 -4.00
C ASP A 379 -6.28 2.74 -4.13
N PHE A 380 -7.28 3.23 -3.40
CA PHE A 380 -7.62 4.65 -3.37
C PHE A 380 -6.50 5.51 -2.80
N LEU A 381 -5.82 5.04 -1.74
CA LEU A 381 -4.68 5.70 -1.15
C LEU A 381 -3.55 5.90 -2.17
N VAL A 382 -3.18 4.85 -2.89
CA VAL A 382 -2.09 4.89 -3.87
C VAL A 382 -2.40 5.83 -5.02
N VAL A 383 -3.63 5.79 -5.57
CA VAL A 383 -4.04 6.73 -6.63
C VAL A 383 -3.94 8.17 -6.13
N ALA A 384 -4.46 8.48 -4.93
CA ALA A 384 -4.40 9.82 -4.37
C ALA A 384 -2.97 10.28 -4.11
N ALA A 385 -2.14 9.41 -3.51
CA ALA A 385 -0.75 9.69 -3.16
C ALA A 385 0.10 10.01 -4.40
N VAL A 386 0.07 9.13 -5.39
CA VAL A 386 0.89 9.28 -6.61
C VAL A 386 0.42 10.47 -7.45
N SER A 387 -0.89 10.72 -7.54
CA SER A 387 -1.44 11.86 -8.28
C SER A 387 -1.02 13.21 -7.71
N THR A 388 -0.70 13.28 -6.41
CA THR A 388 -0.38 14.54 -5.70
C THR A 388 1.12 14.75 -5.46
N ILE A 389 2.00 13.95 -6.09
CA ILE A 389 3.46 14.12 -6.00
C ILE A 389 3.85 15.49 -6.58
N ARG A 390 4.58 16.29 -5.81
CA ARG A 390 5.13 17.58 -6.26
C ARG A 390 6.45 17.34 -6.99
N LEU A 391 6.41 17.38 -8.32
CA LEU A 391 7.58 17.09 -9.16
C LEU A 391 8.72 18.09 -8.96
N GLU A 392 8.44 19.35 -8.56
CA GLU A 392 9.46 20.36 -8.27
C GLU A 392 10.36 19.92 -7.11
N ALA A 393 9.75 19.38 -6.03
CA ALA A 393 10.50 18.89 -4.88
C ALA A 393 11.39 17.70 -5.25
N VAL A 394 10.90 16.81 -6.12
CA VAL A 394 11.67 15.66 -6.62
C VAL A 394 12.81 16.14 -7.52
N ALA A 395 12.54 17.07 -8.43
CA ALA A 395 13.55 17.62 -9.34
C ALA A 395 14.67 18.36 -8.59
N ALA A 396 14.34 19.09 -7.50
CA ALA A 396 15.33 19.76 -6.67
C ALA A 396 16.25 18.78 -5.91
N ASN A 397 15.76 17.57 -5.59
CA ASN A 397 16.48 16.59 -4.77
C ASN A 397 16.81 15.29 -5.53
N TRP A 398 16.77 15.30 -6.87
CA TRP A 398 16.89 14.06 -7.67
C TRP A 398 18.19 13.29 -7.42
N LEU A 399 19.32 13.99 -7.32
CA LEU A 399 20.64 13.38 -7.17
C LEU A 399 20.85 12.75 -5.79
N PRO A 400 20.66 13.47 -4.66
CA PRO A 400 20.74 12.85 -3.33
C PRO A 400 19.75 11.70 -3.15
N LEU A 401 18.53 11.83 -3.69
CA LEU A 401 17.53 10.77 -3.64
C LEU A 401 17.96 9.51 -4.41
N THR A 402 18.53 9.69 -5.61
CA THR A 402 19.04 8.59 -6.44
C THR A 402 20.21 7.86 -5.76
N ILE A 403 21.16 8.61 -5.18
CA ILE A 403 22.28 8.02 -4.44
C ILE A 403 21.76 7.16 -3.29
N MET A 404 20.85 7.70 -2.49
CA MET A 404 20.29 7.00 -1.34
C MET A 404 19.56 5.71 -1.78
N MET A 405 18.69 5.79 -2.80
CA MET A 405 17.96 4.63 -3.32
C MET A 405 18.89 3.57 -3.91
N ALA A 406 19.93 3.98 -4.65
CA ALA A 406 20.89 3.04 -5.25
C ALA A 406 21.66 2.25 -4.19
N VAL A 407 22.13 2.91 -3.12
CA VAL A 407 22.83 2.22 -2.02
C VAL A 407 21.88 1.32 -1.23
N GLY A 408 20.65 1.78 -0.97
CA GLY A 408 19.62 0.96 -0.31
C GLY A 408 19.23 -0.28 -1.12
N LEU A 409 19.11 -0.14 -2.42
CA LEU A 409 18.92 -1.28 -3.34
C LEU A 409 20.11 -2.25 -3.30
N GLY A 410 21.34 -1.71 -3.32
CA GLY A 410 22.56 -2.51 -3.19
C GLY A 410 22.58 -3.33 -1.90
N TRP A 411 22.12 -2.76 -0.79
CA TRP A 411 21.95 -3.47 0.48
C TRP A 411 20.97 -4.64 0.38
N SER A 412 19.81 -4.43 -0.22
CA SER A 412 18.80 -5.46 -0.40
C SER A 412 19.31 -6.62 -1.26
N VAL A 413 20.01 -6.31 -2.37
CA VAL A 413 20.66 -7.30 -3.23
C VAL A 413 21.78 -8.05 -2.49
N PHE A 414 22.61 -7.35 -1.71
CA PHE A 414 23.66 -7.95 -0.90
C PHE A 414 23.08 -8.96 0.10
N LEU A 415 22.03 -8.62 0.83
CA LEU A 415 21.40 -9.56 1.76
C LEU A 415 20.87 -10.79 1.04
N LEU A 416 20.20 -10.62 -0.11
CA LEU A 416 19.68 -11.74 -0.88
C LEU A 416 20.79 -12.66 -1.39
N LEU A 417 21.86 -12.12 -1.99
CA LEU A 417 22.86 -12.93 -2.66
C LEU A 417 23.94 -13.49 -1.72
N VAL A 418 24.27 -12.78 -0.63
CA VAL A 418 25.41 -13.11 0.23
C VAL A 418 24.98 -13.70 1.56
N VAL A 419 23.93 -13.15 2.18
CA VAL A 419 23.51 -13.56 3.52
C VAL A 419 22.51 -14.70 3.47
N ALA A 420 21.49 -14.60 2.64
CA ALA A 420 20.39 -15.57 2.59
C ALA A 420 20.83 -17.02 2.31
N PRO A 421 21.77 -17.31 1.38
CA PRO A 421 22.22 -18.68 1.14
C PRO A 421 22.84 -19.37 2.37
N LYS A 422 23.34 -18.56 3.32
CA LYS A 422 23.94 -19.06 4.57
C LYS A 422 22.92 -19.12 5.71
N LEU A 423 21.92 -18.25 5.67
CA LEU A 423 20.93 -18.07 6.74
C LEU A 423 19.84 -19.14 6.69
N PHE A 424 19.33 -19.46 5.49
CA PHE A 424 18.26 -20.43 5.30
C PHE A 424 18.82 -21.84 4.99
N LYS A 425 18.25 -22.86 5.62
CA LYS A 425 18.61 -24.28 5.39
C LYS A 425 17.99 -24.85 4.11
N SER A 426 16.78 -24.39 3.78
CA SER A 426 15.99 -24.86 2.64
C SER A 426 15.27 -23.70 2.01
N ALA A 427 14.96 -23.80 0.71
CA ALA A 427 14.22 -22.77 -0.03
C ALA A 427 14.79 -21.36 0.21
N TRP A 428 16.13 -21.25 0.21
CA TRP A 428 16.82 -20.00 0.58
C TRP A 428 16.44 -18.85 -0.34
N PHE A 429 16.32 -19.15 -1.65
CA PHE A 429 16.01 -18.13 -2.63
C PHE A 429 14.55 -17.68 -2.53
N GLU A 430 13.63 -18.63 -2.35
CA GLU A 430 12.20 -18.35 -2.17
C GLU A 430 11.95 -17.51 -0.93
N CYS A 431 12.62 -17.83 0.18
CA CYS A 431 12.56 -17.02 1.40
C CYS A 431 13.17 -15.63 1.19
N ALA A 432 14.31 -15.54 0.52
CA ALA A 432 15.04 -14.30 0.32
C ALA A 432 14.36 -13.36 -0.66
N ILE A 433 13.76 -13.87 -1.74
CA ILE A 433 13.09 -13.04 -2.73
C ILE A 433 11.80 -12.40 -2.19
N ALA A 434 11.14 -13.07 -1.24
CA ALA A 434 10.01 -12.50 -0.53
C ALA A 434 10.42 -11.28 0.31
N GLU A 435 11.55 -11.37 1.05
CA GLU A 435 12.09 -10.24 1.82
C GLU A 435 12.62 -9.12 0.92
N PHE A 436 13.31 -9.46 -0.16
CA PHE A 436 13.76 -8.49 -1.15
C PHE A 436 12.59 -7.68 -1.73
N GLY A 437 11.52 -8.37 -2.11
CA GLY A 437 10.32 -7.73 -2.63
C GLY A 437 9.64 -6.83 -1.61
N GLN A 438 9.53 -7.27 -0.35
CA GLN A 438 8.98 -6.45 0.72
C GLN A 438 9.85 -5.24 1.02
N GLY A 439 11.15 -5.42 1.13
CA GLY A 439 12.07 -4.35 1.47
C GLY A 439 12.26 -3.28 0.39
N LEU A 440 11.61 -3.41 -0.78
CA LEU A 440 11.60 -2.42 -1.86
C LEU A 440 10.20 -1.98 -2.28
N GLY A 441 9.17 -2.81 -2.03
CA GLY A 441 7.82 -2.56 -2.54
C GLY A 441 6.72 -3.15 -1.68
N VAL A 442 6.86 -3.10 -0.39
CA VAL A 442 5.93 -3.59 0.64
C VAL A 442 5.64 -5.10 0.56
N THR A 443 4.91 -5.63 1.53
CA THR A 443 4.52 -7.05 1.65
C THR A 443 3.88 -7.61 0.36
N ALA A 444 3.11 -6.80 -0.36
CA ALA A 444 2.45 -7.23 -1.60
C ALA A 444 3.44 -7.60 -2.71
N THR A 445 4.51 -6.83 -2.89
CA THR A 445 5.57 -7.11 -3.87
C THR A 445 6.36 -8.36 -3.47
N GLY A 446 6.64 -8.53 -2.17
CA GLY A 446 7.27 -9.74 -1.63
C GLY A 446 6.47 -11.00 -1.94
N LEU A 447 5.16 -10.99 -1.65
CA LEU A 447 4.26 -12.11 -1.96
C LEU A 447 4.13 -12.37 -3.47
N MET A 448 4.14 -11.32 -4.29
CA MET A 448 4.07 -11.47 -5.75
C MET A 448 5.32 -12.18 -6.29
N LEU A 449 6.51 -11.77 -5.88
CA LEU A 449 7.77 -12.40 -6.29
C LEU A 449 7.85 -13.85 -5.77
N LEU A 450 7.43 -14.08 -4.52
CA LEU A 450 7.36 -15.41 -3.93
C LEU A 450 6.45 -16.36 -4.73
N ARG A 451 5.23 -15.91 -5.06
CA ARG A 451 4.29 -16.69 -5.90
C ARG A 451 4.82 -16.98 -7.31
N THR A 452 5.79 -16.21 -7.78
CA THR A 452 6.43 -16.47 -9.07
C THR A 452 7.37 -17.67 -8.98
N VAL A 453 8.09 -17.86 -7.87
CA VAL A 453 9.04 -18.97 -7.64
C VAL A 453 8.43 -20.17 -6.91
N ASP A 454 7.37 -19.96 -6.15
CA ASP A 454 6.64 -21.01 -5.41
C ASP A 454 5.12 -20.82 -5.55
N PRO A 455 4.56 -21.02 -6.76
CA PRO A 455 3.14 -20.76 -7.03
C PRO A 455 2.18 -21.68 -6.27
N GLU A 456 2.64 -22.87 -5.90
CA GLU A 456 1.83 -23.90 -5.23
C GLU A 456 2.08 -23.94 -3.71
N ASN A 457 2.88 -22.99 -3.17
CA ASN A 457 3.27 -22.93 -1.76
C ASN A 457 3.86 -24.27 -1.24
N LYS A 458 4.68 -24.92 -2.07
CA LYS A 458 5.33 -26.20 -1.72
C LYS A 458 6.50 -26.05 -0.77
N THR A 459 7.06 -24.83 -0.67
CA THR A 459 8.18 -24.53 0.22
C THR A 459 7.70 -23.95 1.55
N VAL A 460 8.64 -23.84 2.50
CA VAL A 460 8.38 -23.20 3.80
C VAL A 460 8.27 -21.66 3.71
N ALA A 461 8.61 -21.08 2.57
CA ALA A 461 8.80 -19.64 2.42
C ALA A 461 7.51 -18.86 2.69
N ALA A 462 6.37 -19.28 2.11
CA ALA A 462 5.10 -18.58 2.28
C ALA A 462 4.64 -18.58 3.76
N ALA A 463 4.76 -19.71 4.44
CA ALA A 463 4.40 -19.81 5.86
C ALA A 463 5.34 -19.00 6.75
N SER A 464 6.68 -19.12 6.54
CA SER A 464 7.68 -18.36 7.30
C SER A 464 7.51 -16.85 7.12
N PHE A 465 7.28 -16.41 5.88
CA PHE A 465 7.04 -15.01 5.56
C PHE A 465 5.77 -14.49 6.25
N GLY A 466 4.65 -15.23 6.18
CA GLY A 466 3.41 -14.87 6.85
C GLY A 466 3.56 -14.77 8.37
N TYR A 467 4.21 -15.74 9.01
CA TYR A 467 4.46 -15.70 10.45
C TYR A 467 5.42 -14.57 10.86
N LYS A 468 6.42 -14.26 10.04
CA LYS A 468 7.32 -13.12 10.27
C LYS A 468 6.54 -11.80 10.33
N GLN A 469 5.56 -11.61 9.47
CA GLN A 469 4.79 -10.37 9.44
C GLN A 469 4.07 -10.06 10.76
N LEU A 470 3.62 -11.08 11.48
CA LEU A 470 2.97 -10.89 12.79
C LEU A 470 3.89 -10.20 13.83
N ILE A 471 5.21 -10.31 13.66
CA ILE A 471 6.20 -9.72 14.58
C ILE A 471 6.84 -8.48 13.97
N HIS A 472 7.05 -8.49 12.66
CA HIS A 472 7.80 -7.46 11.94
C HIS A 472 6.97 -6.21 11.65
N GLU A 473 5.77 -6.35 11.08
CA GLU A 473 4.92 -5.21 10.71
C GLU A 473 4.50 -4.31 11.88
N PRO A 474 4.25 -4.82 13.11
CA PRO A 474 4.01 -3.94 14.24
C PRO A 474 5.17 -3.00 14.58
N VAL A 475 6.38 -3.33 14.14
CA VAL A 475 7.59 -2.56 14.47
C VAL A 475 8.12 -1.81 13.26
N MET A 476 8.25 -2.47 12.10
CA MET A 476 8.88 -1.97 10.88
C MET A 476 7.88 -1.87 9.72
N GLY A 477 8.27 -1.26 8.61
CA GLY A 477 7.43 -1.17 7.42
C GLY A 477 6.17 -0.32 7.63
N GLY A 478 6.25 0.71 8.46
CA GLY A 478 5.11 1.53 8.87
C GLY A 478 4.62 1.24 10.29
N GLY A 479 5.32 0.37 11.03
CA GLY A 479 5.03 0.08 12.44
C GLY A 479 5.48 1.18 13.41
N LEU A 480 5.52 0.82 14.68
CA LEU A 480 5.83 1.75 15.78
C LEU A 480 7.22 2.38 15.65
N TRP A 481 8.25 1.60 15.28
CA TRP A 481 9.59 2.14 15.12
C TRP A 481 9.68 3.08 13.93
N THR A 482 9.10 2.70 12.78
CA THR A 482 9.08 3.56 11.58
C THR A 482 8.49 4.94 11.88
N ALA A 483 7.38 4.97 12.63
CA ALA A 483 6.73 6.20 13.07
C ALA A 483 7.58 7.00 14.07
N LEU A 484 8.19 6.31 15.04
CA LEU A 484 9.01 6.91 16.08
C LEU A 484 10.31 7.46 15.53
N ALA A 485 11.00 6.74 14.65
CA ALA A 485 12.30 7.10 14.10
C ALA A 485 12.27 8.45 13.39
N LEU A 486 11.26 8.71 12.56
CA LEU A 486 11.10 10.00 11.89
C LEU A 486 10.91 11.14 12.91
N THR A 487 10.02 10.95 13.87
CA THR A 487 9.75 11.93 14.94
C THR A 487 11.01 12.20 15.75
N LEU A 488 11.80 11.17 16.09
CA LEU A 488 13.04 11.31 16.84
C LEU A 488 14.11 12.06 16.04
N VAL A 489 14.23 11.84 14.73
CA VAL A 489 15.19 12.59 13.91
C VAL A 489 14.92 14.10 13.97
N PHE A 490 13.65 14.51 13.99
CA PHE A 490 13.30 15.93 14.13
C PHE A 490 13.44 16.47 15.55
N THR A 491 13.28 15.64 16.57
CA THR A 491 13.26 16.11 17.98
C THR A 491 14.60 15.99 18.68
N VAL A 492 15.35 14.90 18.48
CA VAL A 492 16.63 14.64 19.13
C VAL A 492 17.82 14.61 18.16
N GLY A 493 17.54 14.72 16.86
CA GLY A 493 18.53 14.69 15.79
C GLY A 493 18.75 13.30 15.18
N TRP A 494 19.40 13.28 14.02
CA TRP A 494 19.60 12.05 13.25
C TRP A 494 20.63 11.08 13.87
N MET A 495 21.66 11.60 14.55
CA MET A 495 22.80 10.81 15.07
C MET A 495 22.38 9.79 16.15
N PRO A 496 21.60 10.14 17.18
CA PRO A 496 21.12 9.15 18.16
C PRO A 496 20.31 8.02 17.52
N VAL A 497 19.45 8.34 16.54
CA VAL A 497 18.63 7.36 15.82
C VAL A 497 19.52 6.45 14.96
N TRP A 498 20.54 7.01 14.33
CA TRP A 498 21.52 6.27 13.53
C TRP A 498 22.34 5.31 14.40
N LEU A 499 22.87 5.76 15.53
CA LEU A 499 23.63 4.91 16.47
C LEU A 499 22.77 3.77 17.01
N PHE A 500 21.51 4.07 17.37
CA PHE A 500 20.57 3.03 17.79
C PHE A 500 20.28 2.03 16.66
N SER A 501 20.15 2.51 15.42
CA SER A 501 19.95 1.63 14.25
C SER A 501 21.16 0.71 13.99
N ILE A 502 22.40 1.24 14.16
CA ILE A 502 23.62 0.43 14.11
C ILE A 502 23.62 -0.64 15.19
N PHE A 503 23.28 -0.27 16.43
CA PHE A 503 23.18 -1.22 17.53
C PHE A 503 22.18 -2.35 17.21
N MET A 504 21.00 -2.01 16.75
CA MET A 504 19.97 -3.00 16.41
C MET A 504 20.38 -3.89 15.22
N LEU A 505 20.99 -3.30 14.18
CA LEU A 505 21.56 -4.08 13.08
C LEU A 505 22.63 -5.06 13.56
N ALA A 506 23.52 -4.62 14.46
CA ALA A 506 24.55 -5.50 15.05
C ALA A 506 23.92 -6.65 15.84
N VAL A 507 22.88 -6.40 16.62
CA VAL A 507 22.13 -7.46 17.32
C VAL A 507 21.61 -8.50 16.33
N TRP A 508 20.96 -8.08 15.23
CA TRP A 508 20.44 -9.02 14.24
C TRP A 508 21.52 -9.72 13.42
N ILE A 509 22.66 -9.09 13.19
CA ILE A 509 23.85 -9.74 12.60
C ILE A 509 24.37 -10.85 13.54
N ILE A 510 24.40 -10.62 14.85
CA ILE A 510 24.80 -11.65 15.83
C ILE A 510 23.79 -12.80 15.81
N VAL A 511 22.48 -12.52 15.80
CA VAL A 511 21.44 -13.55 15.68
C VAL A 511 21.63 -14.37 14.40
N ALA A 512 21.87 -13.69 13.25
CA ALA A 512 22.17 -14.36 11.99
C ALA A 512 23.40 -15.28 12.10
N ALA A 513 24.50 -14.80 12.70
CA ALA A 513 25.72 -15.57 12.89
C ALA A 513 25.48 -16.84 13.74
N VAL A 514 24.66 -16.75 14.79
CA VAL A 514 24.25 -17.89 15.61
C VAL A 514 23.45 -18.90 14.79
N ILE A 515 22.46 -18.43 14.01
CA ILE A 515 21.66 -19.30 13.14
C ILE A 515 22.55 -19.99 12.10
N ILE A 516 23.45 -19.26 11.44
CA ILE A 516 24.38 -19.79 10.42
C ILE A 516 25.31 -20.84 11.03
N ARG A 517 25.87 -20.59 12.23
CA ARG A 517 26.71 -21.58 12.94
C ARG A 517 25.93 -22.84 13.28
N ARG A 518 24.67 -22.71 13.71
CA ARG A 518 23.79 -23.86 14.01
C ARG A 518 23.40 -24.63 12.75
N ASN A 519 23.30 -23.95 11.62
CA ASN A 519 22.99 -24.58 10.34
C ASN A 519 24.15 -25.40 9.77
N ARG A 520 25.39 -25.07 10.15
CA ARG A 520 26.60 -25.80 9.72
C ARG A 520 26.88 -27.08 10.53
N LYS A 521 26.32 -27.21 11.74
CA LYS A 521 26.34 -28.42 12.55
C LYS A 521 25.19 -29.37 12.18
#